data_03f05c322220508819e7fb851a35f51d
#
_entry.id   03f05c322220508819e7fb851a35f51d
#
_cell.length_a   1.000
_cell.length_b   1.000
_cell.length_c   1.000
_cell.angle_alpha   90.00
_cell.angle_beta   90.00
_cell.angle_gamma   90.00
#
_symmetry.space_group_name_H-M   'P 1'
#
loop_
_entity.id
_entity.type
_entity.pdbx_description
1 polymer ?
#
loop_
_entity_poly.entity_id
_entity_poly.type
_entity_poly.pdbx_seq_one_letter_code
_entity_poly.pdbx_strand_id
1 'polypeptide(L)'
;MSDTIIQIKDVNKWFGDFQVLKDINLNVEKNKKIVVCGPSGSGKSTLIRCINRLEEHQQGSIIVDGNELTEDTKNIEQIRAEVGMVFQQFNLFPHLSILDNCTLAPVWVKKMPKKDAEDLAMKHLEKVQIADQAHKFPGQLSGGQQQRCAIARALCME
;
A
#
# COMPACT_ATOMS: atom_id res chain seq x y z
N MET A 1 -25.39 -6.78 -5.46
CA MET A 1 -23.96 -7.19 -5.44
C MET A 1 -23.35 -6.47 -4.26
N SER A 2 -22.63 -7.17 -3.37
CA SER A 2 -22.01 -6.50 -2.22
C SER A 2 -20.92 -5.55 -2.72
N ASP A 3 -21.00 -4.29 -2.28
CA ASP A 3 -20.03 -3.23 -2.62
C ASP A 3 -18.74 -3.36 -1.80
N THR A 4 -18.46 -4.59 -1.31
CA THR A 4 -17.33 -4.91 -0.43
C THR A 4 -16.07 -5.07 -1.27
N ILE A 5 -15.06 -4.22 -0.99
CA ILE A 5 -13.76 -4.25 -1.68
C ILE A 5 -12.72 -5.09 -0.92
N ILE A 6 -12.81 -5.14 0.43
CA ILE A 6 -11.96 -6.02 1.24
C ILE A 6 -12.85 -6.80 2.18
N GLN A 7 -12.69 -8.13 2.20
CA GLN A 7 -13.34 -9.02 3.14
C GLN A 7 -12.27 -9.83 3.88
N ILE A 8 -12.30 -9.76 5.20
CA ILE A 8 -11.44 -10.52 6.11
C ILE A 8 -12.35 -11.40 6.93
N LYS A 9 -12.12 -12.72 6.91
CA LYS A 9 -12.94 -13.69 7.61
C LYS A 9 -12.09 -14.64 8.43
N ASP A 10 -12.34 -14.68 9.74
CA ASP A 10 -11.72 -15.55 10.74
C ASP A 10 -10.18 -15.60 10.66
N VAL A 11 -9.57 -14.45 10.38
CA VAL A 11 -8.13 -14.37 10.16
C VAL A 11 -7.38 -14.45 11.48
N ASN A 12 -6.46 -15.41 11.53
CA ASN A 12 -5.55 -15.66 12.64
C ASN A 12 -4.09 -15.59 12.16
N LYS A 13 -3.24 -14.93 12.94
CA LYS A 13 -1.82 -14.77 12.65
C LYS A 13 -0.96 -15.00 13.87
N TRP A 14 0.07 -15.82 13.70
CA TRP A 14 1.10 -16.08 14.71
C TRP A 14 2.50 -15.68 14.21
N PHE A 15 3.35 -15.26 15.13
CA PHE A 15 4.78 -15.21 15.00
C PHE A 15 5.41 -16.22 15.98
N GLY A 16 5.85 -17.39 15.47
CA GLY A 16 6.16 -18.51 16.33
C GLY A 16 4.93 -18.92 17.16
N ASP A 17 5.09 -18.98 18.48
CA ASP A 17 4.01 -19.32 19.40
C ASP A 17 3.13 -18.12 19.81
N PHE A 18 3.51 -16.90 19.41
CA PHE A 18 2.79 -15.70 19.79
C PHE A 18 1.69 -15.35 18.79
N GLN A 19 0.43 -15.41 19.23
CA GLN A 19 -0.72 -15.04 18.41
C GLN A 19 -0.91 -13.51 18.42
N VAL A 20 -0.80 -12.87 17.25
CA VAL A 20 -0.95 -11.41 17.07
C VAL A 20 -2.34 -11.02 16.58
N LEU A 21 -2.93 -11.81 15.68
CA LEU A 21 -4.30 -11.62 15.22
C LEU A 21 -5.13 -12.84 15.62
N LYS A 22 -6.31 -12.60 16.19
CA LYS A 22 -7.21 -13.64 16.66
C LYS A 22 -8.62 -13.38 16.14
N ASP A 23 -9.13 -14.31 15.34
CA ASP A 23 -10.51 -14.35 14.81
C ASP A 23 -10.95 -13.00 14.23
N ILE A 24 -10.07 -12.37 13.42
CA ILE A 24 -10.34 -11.06 12.86
C ILE A 24 -11.35 -11.17 11.73
N ASN A 25 -12.43 -10.42 11.86
CA ASN A 25 -13.50 -10.29 10.87
C ASN A 25 -13.71 -8.82 10.54
N LEU A 26 -13.61 -8.45 9.24
CA LEU A 26 -13.78 -7.07 8.77
C LEU A 26 -14.27 -7.07 7.33
N ASN A 27 -15.28 -6.26 7.04
CA ASN A 27 -15.71 -5.93 5.68
C ASN A 27 -15.50 -4.44 5.42
N VAL A 28 -14.85 -4.11 4.31
CA VAL A 28 -14.64 -2.74 3.85
C VAL A 28 -15.38 -2.55 2.55
N GLU A 29 -16.34 -1.64 2.52
CA GLU A 29 -17.06 -1.26 1.32
C GLU A 29 -16.27 -0.26 0.48
N LYS A 30 -16.54 -0.21 -0.82
CA LYS A 30 -15.95 0.79 -1.74
C LYS A 30 -16.18 2.21 -1.21
N ASN A 31 -15.19 3.07 -1.40
CA ASN A 31 -15.22 4.47 -0.99
C ASN A 31 -15.35 4.73 0.53
N LYS A 32 -15.24 3.70 1.38
CA LYS A 32 -15.22 3.89 2.82
C LYS A 32 -13.81 4.14 3.35
N LYS A 33 -13.73 4.89 4.42
CA LYS A 33 -12.51 5.12 5.19
C LYS A 33 -12.62 4.38 6.52
N ILE A 34 -11.69 3.48 6.78
CA ILE A 34 -11.62 2.71 8.02
C ILE A 34 -10.41 3.20 8.82
N VAL A 35 -10.63 3.45 10.11
CA VAL A 35 -9.57 3.79 11.06
C VAL A 35 -9.38 2.63 12.02
N VAL A 36 -8.15 2.09 12.07
CA VAL A 36 -7.79 1.01 13.00
C VAL A 36 -7.02 1.63 14.17
N CYS A 37 -7.63 1.61 15.37
CA CYS A 37 -7.08 2.19 16.59
C CYS A 37 -6.71 1.09 17.59
N GLY A 38 -5.76 1.37 18.45
CA GLY A 38 -5.33 0.47 19.53
C GLY A 38 -3.92 0.80 20.02
N PRO A 39 -3.48 0.21 21.14
CA PRO A 39 -2.15 0.43 21.70
C PRO A 39 -1.04 -0.06 20.77
N SER A 40 0.20 0.37 21.05
CA SER A 40 1.38 -0.15 20.35
C SER A 40 1.49 -1.67 20.54
N GLY A 41 1.83 -2.41 19.47
CA GLY A 41 1.94 -3.86 19.50
C GLY A 41 0.62 -4.64 19.40
N SER A 42 -0.55 -3.97 19.26
CA SER A 42 -1.85 -4.67 19.16
C SER A 42 -2.15 -5.30 17.78
N GLY A 43 -1.18 -5.42 16.89
CA GLY A 43 -1.36 -6.10 15.59
C GLY A 43 -1.89 -5.24 14.45
N LYS A 44 -2.12 -3.93 14.62
CA LYS A 44 -2.67 -3.05 13.56
C LYS A 44 -1.89 -3.11 12.26
N SER A 45 -0.58 -2.91 12.34
CA SER A 45 0.29 -2.96 11.15
C SER A 45 0.37 -4.36 10.56
N THR A 46 0.30 -5.39 11.38
CA THR A 46 0.27 -6.79 10.94
C THR A 46 -1.00 -7.07 10.14
N LEU A 47 -2.17 -6.62 10.63
CA LEU A 47 -3.44 -6.75 9.92
C LEU A 47 -3.38 -6.10 8.52
N ILE A 48 -2.90 -4.84 8.45
CA ILE A 48 -2.78 -4.12 7.18
C ILE A 48 -1.82 -4.85 6.22
N ARG A 49 -0.70 -5.38 6.73
CA ARG A 49 0.27 -6.13 5.92
C ARG A 49 -0.26 -7.49 5.45
N CYS A 50 -1.23 -8.07 6.14
CA CYS A 50 -1.89 -9.28 5.66
C CYS A 50 -2.75 -9.03 4.42
N ILE A 51 -3.33 -7.81 4.24
CA ILE A 51 -4.20 -7.49 3.10
C ILE A 51 -3.48 -7.56 1.75
N ASN A 52 -2.18 -7.24 1.71
CA ASN A 52 -1.35 -7.33 0.50
C ASN A 52 -0.29 -8.44 0.57
N ARG A 53 -0.44 -9.34 1.54
CA ARG A 53 0.46 -10.47 1.80
C ARG A 53 1.94 -10.09 1.99
N LEU A 54 2.21 -8.93 2.59
CA LEU A 54 3.52 -8.64 3.16
C LEU A 54 3.76 -9.42 4.45
N GLU A 55 2.67 -9.84 5.10
CA GLU A 55 2.64 -10.83 6.19
C GLU A 55 1.64 -11.93 5.83
N GLU A 56 2.02 -13.18 6.05
CA GLU A 56 1.15 -14.33 5.80
C GLU A 56 0.32 -14.64 7.05
N HIS A 57 -1.00 -14.74 6.90
CA HIS A 57 -1.88 -15.29 7.93
C HIS A 57 -1.91 -16.82 7.82
N GLN A 58 -2.12 -17.51 8.95
CA GLN A 58 -2.12 -18.96 8.97
C GLN A 58 -3.51 -19.56 8.89
N GLN A 59 -4.55 -18.81 9.28
CA GLN A 59 -5.95 -19.27 9.22
C GLN A 59 -6.86 -18.14 8.75
N GLY A 60 -8.02 -18.52 8.24
CA GLY A 60 -9.01 -17.61 7.70
C GLY A 60 -8.78 -17.26 6.24
N SER A 61 -9.52 -16.30 5.72
CA SER A 61 -9.42 -15.84 4.34
C SER A 61 -9.44 -14.32 4.24
N ILE A 62 -8.74 -13.80 3.23
CA ILE A 62 -8.76 -12.39 2.86
C ILE A 62 -9.07 -12.31 1.37
N ILE A 63 -10.09 -11.54 1.02
CA ILE A 63 -10.52 -11.29 -0.36
C ILE A 63 -10.37 -9.81 -0.63
N VAL A 64 -9.70 -9.45 -1.72
CA VAL A 64 -9.49 -8.07 -2.17
C VAL A 64 -10.04 -7.93 -3.59
N ASP A 65 -10.97 -7.03 -3.78
CA ASP A 65 -11.70 -6.79 -5.04
C ASP A 65 -12.16 -8.08 -5.74
N GLY A 66 -12.71 -9.02 -4.95
CA GLY A 66 -13.20 -10.33 -5.40
C GLY A 66 -12.12 -11.40 -5.58
N ASN A 67 -10.85 -11.08 -5.40
CA ASN A 67 -9.72 -12.01 -5.51
C ASN A 67 -9.29 -12.49 -4.10
N GLU A 68 -9.37 -13.78 -3.84
CA GLU A 68 -8.89 -14.36 -2.59
C GLU A 68 -7.35 -14.42 -2.59
N LEU A 69 -6.73 -13.98 -1.48
CA LEU A 69 -5.29 -14.10 -1.26
C LEU A 69 -4.89 -15.56 -1.12
N THR A 70 -4.17 -16.08 -2.10
CA THR A 70 -3.64 -17.44 -2.13
C THR A 70 -2.10 -17.45 -2.12
N GLU A 71 -1.50 -18.64 -2.17
CA GLU A 71 -0.05 -18.81 -2.31
C GLU A 71 0.46 -18.59 -3.74
N ASP A 72 -0.45 -18.45 -4.72
CA ASP A 72 -0.08 -18.20 -6.11
C ASP A 72 0.59 -16.82 -6.25
N THR A 73 1.83 -16.81 -6.75
CA THR A 73 2.62 -15.59 -6.94
C THR A 73 1.98 -14.59 -7.90
N LYS A 74 1.29 -15.07 -8.94
CA LYS A 74 0.58 -14.19 -9.90
C LYS A 74 -0.60 -13.47 -9.24
N ASN A 75 -1.35 -14.18 -8.39
CA ASN A 75 -2.43 -13.61 -7.60
C ASN A 75 -1.88 -12.52 -6.66
N ILE A 76 -0.74 -12.76 -6.00
CA ILE A 76 -0.10 -11.80 -5.11
C ILE A 76 0.33 -10.54 -5.86
N GLU A 77 0.95 -10.70 -7.03
CA GLU A 77 1.40 -9.56 -7.86
C GLU A 77 0.23 -8.69 -8.30
N GLN A 78 -0.87 -9.30 -8.73
CA GLN A 78 -2.09 -8.59 -9.11
C GLN A 78 -2.66 -7.78 -7.93
N ILE A 79 -2.83 -8.41 -6.77
CA ILE A 79 -3.36 -7.73 -5.58
C ILE A 79 -2.43 -6.59 -5.12
N ARG A 80 -1.10 -6.79 -5.15
CA ARG A 80 -0.14 -5.73 -4.82
C ARG A 80 -0.13 -4.57 -5.80
N ALA A 81 -0.52 -4.80 -7.05
CA ALA A 81 -0.68 -3.72 -8.02
C ALA A 81 -1.93 -2.87 -7.74
N GLU A 82 -2.97 -3.46 -7.14
CA GLU A 82 -4.24 -2.80 -6.81
C GLU A 82 -4.24 -2.17 -5.41
N VAL A 83 -3.44 -2.71 -4.47
CA VAL A 83 -3.38 -2.25 -3.08
C VAL A 83 -2.16 -1.36 -2.86
N GLY A 84 -2.32 -0.06 -2.96
CA GLY A 84 -1.28 0.91 -2.59
C GLY A 84 -1.03 0.90 -1.08
N MET A 85 0.24 0.92 -0.66
CA MET A 85 0.63 0.98 0.75
C MET A 85 1.58 2.12 1.03
N VAL A 86 1.29 2.90 2.07
CA VAL A 86 2.19 3.92 2.63
C VAL A 86 2.71 3.44 3.97
N PHE A 87 4.03 3.26 4.07
CA PHE A 87 4.69 2.78 5.29
C PHE A 87 4.93 3.92 6.28
N GLN A 88 5.06 3.60 7.56
CA GLN A 88 5.38 4.55 8.61
C GLN A 88 6.74 5.23 8.40
N GLN A 89 7.71 4.51 7.85
CA GLN A 89 9.06 5.01 7.51
C GLN A 89 9.16 5.53 6.07
N PHE A 90 8.02 5.69 5.36
CA PHE A 90 7.87 6.14 3.98
C PHE A 90 8.55 5.24 2.94
N ASN A 91 9.67 4.62 3.23
CA ASN A 91 10.44 3.69 2.39
C ASN A 91 10.68 4.24 0.98
N LEU A 92 11.06 5.50 0.88
CA LEU A 92 11.49 6.10 -0.38
C LEU A 92 12.87 5.58 -0.77
N PHE A 93 13.10 5.40 -2.06
CA PHE A 93 14.40 5.03 -2.59
C PHE A 93 15.34 6.24 -2.51
N PRO A 94 16.40 6.23 -1.67
CA PRO A 94 17.19 7.43 -1.39
C PRO A 94 18.05 7.87 -2.58
N HIS A 95 18.33 6.96 -3.50
CA HIS A 95 19.13 7.18 -4.71
C HIS A 95 18.30 7.63 -5.93
N LEU A 96 16.99 7.71 -5.80
CA LEU A 96 16.07 8.19 -6.83
C LEU A 96 15.52 9.55 -6.46
N SER A 97 15.27 10.40 -7.47
CA SER A 97 14.55 11.66 -7.28
C SER A 97 13.12 11.39 -6.77
N ILE A 98 12.45 12.43 -6.30
CA ILE A 98 11.03 12.33 -5.89
C ILE A 98 10.16 11.92 -7.07
N LEU A 99 10.40 12.47 -8.26
CA LEU A 99 9.71 12.09 -9.47
C LEU A 99 9.98 10.63 -9.84
N ASP A 100 11.23 10.17 -9.81
CA ASP A 100 11.59 8.79 -10.11
C ASP A 100 11.02 7.80 -9.10
N ASN A 101 10.93 8.16 -7.82
CA ASN A 101 10.23 7.37 -6.81
C ASN A 101 8.76 7.13 -7.18
N CYS A 102 8.09 8.11 -7.79
CA CYS A 102 6.69 8.01 -8.19
C CYS A 102 6.51 7.30 -9.54
N THR A 103 7.46 7.39 -10.46
CA THR A 103 7.34 6.82 -11.82
C THR A 103 7.80 5.37 -11.92
N LEU A 104 8.64 4.91 -10.98
CA LEU A 104 9.25 3.57 -11.05
C LEU A 104 8.22 2.45 -11.23
N ALA A 105 7.21 2.40 -10.37
CA ALA A 105 6.20 1.34 -10.40
C ALA A 105 5.28 1.43 -11.64
N PRO A 106 4.72 2.58 -12.02
CA PRO A 106 3.98 2.71 -13.28
C PRO A 106 4.76 2.21 -14.50
N VAL A 107 6.04 2.58 -14.62
CA VAL A 107 6.87 2.15 -15.76
C VAL A 107 7.17 0.64 -15.71
N TRP A 108 7.59 0.13 -14.57
CA TRP A 108 8.05 -1.27 -14.47
C TRP A 108 6.92 -2.27 -14.36
N VAL A 109 5.87 -1.97 -13.60
CA VAL A 109 4.75 -2.89 -13.34
C VAL A 109 3.66 -2.74 -14.40
N LYS A 110 3.16 -1.50 -14.61
CA LYS A 110 2.08 -1.22 -15.58
C LYS A 110 2.59 -1.09 -17.02
N LYS A 111 3.91 -1.11 -17.25
CA LYS A 111 4.53 -0.90 -18.58
C LYS A 111 4.14 0.43 -19.23
N MET A 112 3.85 1.43 -18.41
CA MET A 112 3.48 2.75 -18.86
C MET A 112 4.67 3.45 -19.54
N PRO A 113 4.47 4.16 -20.67
CA PRO A 113 5.51 5.00 -21.25
C PRO A 113 6.06 5.99 -20.24
N LYS A 114 7.37 6.21 -20.24
CA LYS A 114 8.04 7.07 -19.23
C LYS A 114 7.42 8.45 -19.13
N LYS A 115 7.12 9.07 -20.27
CA LYS A 115 6.50 10.40 -20.31
C LYS A 115 5.14 10.44 -19.64
N ASP A 116 4.29 9.45 -19.91
CA ASP A 116 2.95 9.36 -19.31
C ASP A 116 3.04 9.13 -17.79
N ALA A 117 4.03 8.33 -17.35
CA ALA A 117 4.31 8.12 -15.94
C ALA A 117 4.80 9.40 -15.24
N GLU A 118 5.63 10.20 -15.90
CA GLU A 118 6.10 11.51 -15.40
C GLU A 118 4.93 12.50 -15.28
N ASP A 119 4.07 12.60 -16.29
CA ASP A 119 2.88 13.47 -16.28
C ASP A 119 1.91 13.04 -15.15
N LEU A 120 1.68 11.73 -14.98
CA LEU A 120 0.87 11.18 -13.90
C LEU A 120 1.47 11.48 -12.52
N ALA A 121 2.78 11.27 -12.36
CA ALA A 121 3.48 11.54 -11.12
C ALA A 121 3.43 13.03 -10.74
N MET A 122 3.66 13.93 -11.69
CA MET A 122 3.56 15.38 -11.47
C MET A 122 2.15 15.78 -11.02
N LYS A 123 1.10 15.24 -11.65
CA LYS A 123 -0.29 15.47 -11.23
C LYS A 123 -0.55 15.07 -9.78
N HIS A 124 0.00 13.93 -9.32
CA HIS A 124 -0.16 13.49 -7.93
C HIS A 124 0.74 14.29 -6.97
N LEU A 125 1.95 14.67 -7.37
CA LEU A 125 2.80 15.56 -6.59
C LEU A 125 2.17 16.95 -6.39
N GLU A 126 1.46 17.48 -7.38
CA GLU A 126 0.66 18.70 -7.27
C GLU A 126 -0.49 18.55 -6.26
N LYS A 127 -1.26 17.44 -6.35
CA LYS A 127 -2.33 17.15 -5.38
C LYS A 127 -1.85 17.14 -3.93
N VAL A 128 -0.64 16.65 -3.69
CA VAL A 128 -0.05 16.62 -2.34
C VAL A 128 0.85 17.84 -2.06
N GLN A 129 0.88 18.83 -2.95
CA GLN A 129 1.57 20.12 -2.78
C GLN A 129 3.08 20.02 -2.55
N ILE A 130 3.77 19.19 -3.37
CA ILE A 130 5.23 19.04 -3.37
C ILE A 130 5.80 18.91 -4.79
N ALA A 131 5.09 19.36 -5.82
CA ALA A 131 5.56 19.30 -7.21
C ALA A 131 6.89 20.05 -7.43
N ASP A 132 7.11 21.15 -6.70
CA ASP A 132 8.36 21.92 -6.69
C ASP A 132 9.56 21.13 -6.17
N GLN A 133 9.33 20.01 -5.49
CA GLN A 133 10.38 19.12 -4.97
C GLN A 133 10.68 17.93 -5.90
N ALA A 134 10.05 17.83 -7.08
CA ALA A 134 10.10 16.66 -7.96
C ALA A 134 11.51 16.17 -8.31
N HIS A 135 12.45 17.10 -8.49
CA HIS A 135 13.84 16.80 -8.86
C HIS A 135 14.80 16.64 -7.68
N LYS A 136 14.32 16.80 -6.45
CA LYS A 136 15.12 16.57 -5.25
C LYS A 136 15.14 15.10 -4.86
N PHE A 137 16.07 14.76 -3.97
CA PHE A 137 16.19 13.43 -3.39
C PHE A 137 15.56 13.38 -1.99
N PRO A 138 15.11 12.20 -1.52
CA PRO A 138 14.45 12.05 -0.21
C PRO A 138 15.21 12.71 0.95
N GLY A 139 16.54 12.59 1.00
CA GLY A 139 17.37 13.19 2.05
C GLY A 139 17.36 14.72 2.11
N GLN A 140 16.84 15.39 1.08
CA GLN A 140 16.71 16.85 1.00
C GLN A 140 15.32 17.34 1.46
N LEU A 141 14.40 16.42 1.80
CA LEU A 141 13.03 16.69 2.16
C LEU A 141 12.81 16.55 3.68
N SER A 142 11.92 17.38 4.22
CA SER A 142 11.39 17.17 5.56
C SER A 142 10.57 15.87 5.65
N GLY A 143 10.39 15.32 6.86
CA GLY A 143 9.58 14.12 7.06
C GLY A 143 8.15 14.24 6.51
N GLY A 144 7.51 15.40 6.67
CA GLY A 144 6.18 15.66 6.09
C GLY A 144 6.18 15.69 4.55
N GLN A 145 7.24 16.19 3.91
CA GLN A 145 7.38 16.14 2.46
C GLN A 145 7.65 14.71 1.98
N GLN A 146 8.48 13.94 2.69
CA GLN A 146 8.72 12.53 2.37
C GLN A 146 7.41 11.70 2.50
N GLN A 147 6.59 11.96 3.51
CA GLN A 147 5.28 11.33 3.66
C GLN A 147 4.37 11.64 2.47
N ARG A 148 4.30 12.90 2.06
CA ARG A 148 3.50 13.32 0.89
C ARG A 148 4.01 12.67 -0.40
N CYS A 149 5.32 12.52 -0.58
CA CYS A 149 5.90 11.78 -1.69
C CYS A 149 5.48 10.30 -1.66
N ALA A 150 5.51 9.64 -0.50
CA ALA A 150 5.08 8.25 -0.37
C ALA A 150 3.59 8.07 -0.70
N ILE A 151 2.75 9.06 -0.36
CA ILE A 151 1.32 9.08 -0.74
C ILE A 151 1.19 9.24 -2.26
N ALA A 152 1.89 10.21 -2.87
CA ALA A 152 1.87 10.42 -4.33
C ALA A 152 2.32 9.15 -5.07
N ARG A 153 3.40 8.50 -4.59
CA ARG A 153 3.89 7.23 -5.15
C ARG A 153 2.83 6.13 -5.13
N ALA A 154 2.09 5.99 -4.04
CA ALA A 154 1.01 5.01 -3.96
C ALA A 154 -0.13 5.33 -4.94
N LEU A 155 -0.51 6.61 -5.07
CA LEU A 155 -1.55 7.06 -5.99
C LEU A 155 -1.19 6.89 -7.47
N CYS A 156 0.09 6.83 -7.84
CA CYS A 156 0.52 6.57 -9.22
C CYS A 156 0.23 5.14 -9.69
N MET A 157 -0.18 4.25 -8.77
CA MET A 157 -0.59 2.89 -9.10
C MET A 157 -2.10 2.71 -9.28
N GLU A 158 -2.89 3.79 -9.22
CA GLU A 158 -4.33 3.79 -9.54
C GLU A 158 -4.64 3.51 -11.02
#